data_f5af41a47ee86d5a050b2790201d37e7
#
_entry.id   f5af41a47ee86d5a050b2790201d37e7
#
_cell.length_a   1.000
_cell.length_b   1.000
_cell.length_c   1.000
_cell.angle_alpha   90.00
_cell.angle_beta   90.00
_cell.angle_gamma   90.00
#
_symmetry.space_group_name_H-M   'P 1'
#
loop_
_entity.id
_entity.type
_entity.pdbx_description
1 polymer ?
#
loop_
_entity_poly.entity_id
_entity_poly.type
_entity_poly.pdbx_seq_one_letter_code
_entity_poly.pdbx_strand_id
1 'polypeptide(L)'
;MGKKSEQSQKVYNEMAWEYDSAPEGRYTRPHKEEIMKKAVLRDGDNILDVACGNGYLLGELSKKAGVNAFGIDISENMIASARERYPACTFAASPCTPLSFENESMDVITVSCAFHHFETPQIFANECMRVLKKNGKVFIAEPFFSPVVRWLANTVVFPFSKTGDVKVYNQKELQLFFESAGFTEIES
;
A
#
# COMPACT_ATOMS: atom_id res chain seq x y z
N MET A 1 -1.95 -13.51 11.64
CA MET A 1 -2.48 -12.16 11.47
C MET A 1 -2.59 -11.54 12.85
N GLY A 2 -2.15 -10.31 13.05
CA GLY A 2 -2.23 -9.65 14.35
C GLY A 2 -3.57 -8.95 14.57
N LYS A 3 -3.82 -8.54 15.81
CA LYS A 3 -5.10 -7.92 16.22
C LYS A 3 -5.44 -6.65 15.43
N LYS A 4 -4.42 -5.83 15.08
CA LYS A 4 -4.63 -4.58 14.31
C LYS A 4 -5.00 -4.88 12.86
N SER A 5 -4.37 -5.88 12.25
CA SER A 5 -4.72 -6.35 10.91
C SER A 5 -6.17 -6.88 10.84
N GLU A 6 -6.63 -7.61 11.85
CA GLU A 6 -8.03 -8.08 11.92
C GLU A 6 -9.02 -6.92 12.05
N GLN A 7 -8.67 -5.88 12.81
CA GLN A 7 -9.48 -4.66 12.91
C GLN A 7 -9.57 -3.95 11.55
N SER A 8 -8.44 -3.76 10.86
CA SER A 8 -8.42 -3.16 9.52
C SER A 8 -9.28 -3.97 8.55
N GLN A 9 -9.09 -5.29 8.48
CA GLN A 9 -9.85 -6.15 7.60
C GLN A 9 -11.37 -5.96 7.79
N LYS A 10 -11.82 -5.95 9.06
CA LYS A 10 -13.25 -5.79 9.38
C LYS A 10 -13.78 -4.44 8.88
N VAL A 11 -13.12 -3.34 9.21
CA VAL A 11 -13.56 -1.99 8.85
C VAL A 11 -13.58 -1.80 7.34
N TYR A 12 -12.51 -2.21 6.64
CA TYR A 12 -12.42 -2.08 5.19
C TYR A 12 -13.36 -3.05 4.44
N ASN A 13 -13.71 -4.20 5.02
CA ASN A 13 -14.79 -5.04 4.48
C ASN A 13 -16.15 -4.33 4.54
N GLU A 14 -16.44 -3.62 5.63
CA GLU A 14 -17.73 -2.92 5.80
C GLU A 14 -17.87 -1.73 4.83
N MET A 15 -16.79 -1.00 4.53
CA MET A 15 -16.85 0.21 3.69
C MET A 15 -16.51 0.00 2.21
N ALA A 16 -16.17 -1.22 1.79
CA ALA A 16 -15.55 -1.48 0.49
C ALA A 16 -16.33 -0.92 -0.72
N TRP A 17 -17.65 -1.06 -0.72
CA TRP A 17 -18.51 -0.66 -1.83
C TRP A 17 -18.75 0.85 -1.92
N GLU A 18 -18.64 1.55 -0.81
CA GLU A 18 -18.84 3.00 -0.71
C GLU A 18 -17.52 3.76 -0.52
N TYR A 19 -16.38 3.05 -0.57
CA TYR A 19 -15.06 3.60 -0.20
C TYR A 19 -14.73 4.92 -0.91
N ASP A 20 -14.97 5.04 -2.22
CA ASP A 20 -14.62 6.25 -2.97
C ASP A 20 -15.47 7.47 -2.57
N SER A 21 -16.69 7.26 -2.09
CA SER A 21 -17.58 8.32 -1.59
C SER A 21 -17.37 8.60 -0.10
N ALA A 22 -16.74 7.69 0.63
CA ALA A 22 -16.41 7.83 2.03
C ALA A 22 -15.32 8.90 2.26
N PRO A 23 -15.25 9.50 3.46
CA PRO A 23 -14.19 10.46 3.81
C PRO A 23 -12.78 9.90 3.58
N GLU A 24 -12.56 8.62 3.92
CA GLU A 24 -11.30 7.90 3.79
C GLU A 24 -10.86 7.82 2.33
N GLY A 25 -11.74 7.41 1.44
CA GLY A 25 -11.45 7.30 0.01
C GLY A 25 -11.13 8.65 -0.63
N ARG A 26 -11.88 9.70 -0.26
CA ARG A 26 -11.58 11.08 -0.70
C ARG A 26 -10.26 11.59 -0.17
N TYR A 27 -9.93 11.28 1.08
CA TYR A 27 -8.67 11.66 1.71
C TYR A 27 -7.46 10.98 1.07
N THR A 28 -7.57 9.70 0.73
CA THR A 28 -6.45 8.93 0.15
C THR A 28 -6.22 9.22 -1.33
N ARG A 29 -7.19 9.76 -2.04
CA ARG A 29 -7.12 10.00 -3.50
C ARG A 29 -5.94 10.85 -3.95
N PRO A 30 -5.63 12.02 -3.34
CA PRO A 30 -4.46 12.81 -3.73
C PRO A 30 -3.13 12.06 -3.61
N HIS A 31 -2.99 11.19 -2.61
CA HIS A 31 -1.78 10.37 -2.42
C HIS A 31 -1.60 9.35 -3.54
N LYS A 32 -2.69 8.74 -4.00
CA LYS A 32 -2.71 7.84 -5.16
C LYS A 32 -2.33 8.59 -6.45
N GLU A 33 -2.86 9.80 -6.62
CA GLU A 33 -2.56 10.66 -7.77
C GLU A 33 -1.08 11.06 -7.80
N GLU A 34 -0.42 11.29 -6.65
CA GLU A 34 1.03 11.55 -6.60
C GLU A 34 1.85 10.33 -7.03
N ILE A 35 1.48 9.13 -6.60
CA ILE A 35 2.13 7.90 -7.12
C ILE A 35 1.94 7.81 -8.64
N MET A 36 0.72 8.05 -9.14
CA MET A 36 0.45 8.00 -10.57
C MET A 36 1.27 9.01 -11.39
N LYS A 37 1.61 10.15 -10.83
CA LYS A 37 2.48 11.16 -11.49
C LYS A 37 3.94 10.73 -11.51
N LYS A 38 4.42 10.12 -10.42
CA LYS A 38 5.85 9.77 -10.24
C LYS A 38 6.20 8.41 -10.84
N ALA A 39 5.27 7.46 -10.87
CA ALA A 39 5.50 6.12 -11.39
C ALA A 39 5.68 6.14 -12.92
N VAL A 40 6.89 5.84 -13.37
CA VAL A 40 7.21 5.64 -14.78
C VAL A 40 7.11 4.14 -15.08
N LEU A 41 6.15 3.78 -15.89
CA LEU A 41 5.87 2.40 -16.28
C LEU A 41 6.21 2.17 -17.75
N ARG A 42 6.59 0.93 -18.08
CA ARG A 42 6.90 0.46 -19.44
C ARG A 42 5.98 -0.72 -19.77
N ASP A 43 5.76 -0.93 -21.05
CA ASP A 43 5.02 -2.12 -21.50
C ASP A 43 5.73 -3.40 -21.05
N GLY A 44 4.96 -4.30 -20.47
CA GLY A 44 5.45 -5.54 -19.91
C GLY A 44 5.94 -5.49 -18.47
N ASP A 45 6.00 -4.30 -17.84
CA ASP A 45 6.35 -4.21 -16.41
C ASP A 45 5.34 -4.98 -15.55
N ASN A 46 5.83 -5.65 -14.52
CA ASN A 46 5.03 -6.25 -13.45
C ASN A 46 4.88 -5.24 -12.31
N ILE A 47 3.67 -4.80 -12.07
CA ILE A 47 3.37 -3.87 -10.97
C ILE A 47 2.54 -4.54 -9.88
N LEU A 48 2.93 -4.34 -8.61
CA LEU A 48 2.22 -4.82 -7.44
C LEU A 48 1.75 -3.63 -6.59
N ASP A 49 0.44 -3.51 -6.40
CA ASP A 49 -0.15 -2.56 -5.44
C ASP A 49 -0.51 -3.30 -4.15
N VAL A 50 0.17 -2.95 -3.05
CA VAL A 50 0.00 -3.59 -1.74
C VAL A 50 -0.95 -2.76 -0.88
N ALA A 51 -1.94 -3.42 -0.27
CA ALA A 51 -3.12 -2.82 0.34
C ALA A 51 -3.87 -1.95 -0.70
N CYS A 52 -4.18 -2.57 -1.85
CA CYS A 52 -4.71 -1.89 -3.03
C CYS A 52 -6.14 -1.37 -2.87
N GLY A 53 -6.83 -1.73 -1.79
CA GLY A 53 -8.23 -1.40 -1.56
C GLY A 53 -9.10 -1.83 -2.73
N ASN A 54 -9.97 -0.92 -3.20
CA ASN A 54 -10.87 -1.16 -4.33
C ASN A 54 -10.20 -1.08 -5.72
N GLY A 55 -8.86 -1.16 -5.78
CA GLY A 55 -8.06 -1.24 -7.00
C GLY A 55 -7.90 0.06 -7.79
N TYR A 56 -8.35 1.21 -7.27
CA TYR A 56 -8.32 2.48 -8.02
C TYR A 56 -6.94 2.85 -8.54
N LEU A 57 -5.90 2.84 -7.67
CA LEU A 57 -4.53 3.20 -8.08
C LEU A 57 -4.02 2.27 -9.19
N LEU A 58 -4.12 0.98 -8.96
CA LEU A 58 -3.63 -0.04 -9.90
C LEU A 58 -4.38 0.01 -11.23
N GLY A 59 -5.70 0.15 -11.18
CA GLY A 59 -6.53 0.26 -12.37
C GLY A 59 -6.21 1.49 -13.23
N GLU A 60 -5.92 2.64 -12.61
CA GLU A 60 -5.49 3.83 -13.35
C GLU A 60 -4.06 3.71 -13.90
N LEU A 61 -3.15 3.07 -13.15
CA LEU A 61 -1.79 2.81 -13.62
C LEU A 61 -1.78 1.84 -14.81
N SER A 62 -2.61 0.81 -14.79
CA SER A 62 -2.71 -0.17 -15.88
C SER A 62 -3.20 0.40 -17.21
N LYS A 63 -3.86 1.56 -17.19
CA LYS A 63 -4.27 2.27 -18.41
C LYS A 63 -3.14 3.05 -19.09
N LYS A 64 -2.02 3.29 -18.39
CA LYS A 64 -0.91 4.11 -18.90
C LYS A 64 0.06 3.33 -19.76
N ALA A 65 0.20 2.03 -19.52
CA ALA A 65 1.09 1.13 -20.25
C ALA A 65 0.53 -0.28 -20.21
N GLY A 66 0.97 -1.14 -21.12
CA GLY A 66 0.61 -2.56 -21.17
C GLY A 66 1.30 -3.37 -20.06
N VAL A 67 0.99 -3.08 -18.80
CA VAL A 67 1.61 -3.70 -17.62
C VAL A 67 0.86 -4.97 -17.17
N ASN A 68 1.57 -5.87 -16.48
CA ASN A 68 0.97 -6.96 -15.73
C ASN A 68 0.66 -6.45 -14.32
N ALA A 69 -0.61 -6.17 -14.05
CA ALA A 69 -1.05 -5.47 -12.84
C ALA A 69 -1.59 -6.43 -11.78
N PHE A 70 -0.94 -6.46 -10.61
CA PHE A 70 -1.28 -7.30 -9.46
C PHE A 70 -1.63 -6.41 -8.27
N GLY A 71 -2.75 -6.70 -7.60
CA GLY A 71 -3.17 -6.01 -6.38
C GLY A 71 -3.46 -6.99 -5.26
N ILE A 72 -3.00 -6.68 -4.06
CA ILE A 72 -3.33 -7.45 -2.86
C ILE A 72 -3.91 -6.52 -1.79
N ASP A 73 -4.90 -7.04 -1.09
CA ASP A 73 -5.51 -6.39 0.09
C ASP A 73 -5.97 -7.45 1.08
N ILE A 74 -5.99 -7.10 2.35
CA ILE A 74 -6.47 -8.00 3.40
C ILE A 74 -7.99 -8.14 3.40
N SER A 75 -8.70 -7.15 2.86
CA SER A 75 -10.16 -7.10 2.78
C SER A 75 -10.68 -7.85 1.54
N GLU A 76 -11.41 -8.93 1.77
CA GLU A 76 -12.03 -9.70 0.68
C GLU A 76 -13.06 -8.88 -0.10
N ASN A 77 -13.80 -7.98 0.57
CA ASN A 77 -14.78 -7.13 -0.07
C ASN A 77 -14.12 -6.02 -0.90
N MET A 78 -12.98 -5.47 -0.46
CA MET A 78 -12.17 -4.57 -1.30
C MET A 78 -11.72 -5.27 -2.57
N ILE A 79 -11.21 -6.50 -2.46
CA ILE A 79 -10.79 -7.31 -3.62
C ILE A 79 -11.97 -7.64 -4.53
N ALA A 80 -13.15 -7.96 -3.99
CA ALA A 80 -14.35 -8.17 -4.80
C ALA A 80 -14.72 -6.92 -5.60
N SER A 81 -14.74 -5.75 -4.94
CA SER A 81 -14.98 -4.46 -5.60
C SER A 81 -13.91 -4.13 -6.65
N ALA A 82 -12.62 -4.41 -6.36
CA ALA A 82 -11.52 -4.18 -7.29
C ALA A 82 -11.65 -5.02 -8.57
N ARG A 83 -11.99 -6.31 -8.43
CA ARG A 83 -12.20 -7.22 -9.57
C ARG A 83 -13.34 -6.79 -10.47
N GLU A 84 -14.44 -6.32 -9.87
CA GLU A 84 -15.60 -5.82 -10.63
C GLU A 84 -15.24 -4.55 -11.42
N ARG A 85 -14.48 -3.64 -10.81
CA ARG A 85 -14.15 -2.33 -11.40
C ARG A 85 -13.02 -2.40 -12.43
N TYR A 86 -12.05 -3.29 -12.22
CA TYR A 86 -10.83 -3.37 -13.03
C TYR A 86 -10.52 -4.82 -13.44
N PRO A 87 -11.37 -5.43 -14.29
CA PRO A 87 -11.26 -6.86 -14.65
C PRO A 87 -9.98 -7.20 -15.43
N ALA A 88 -9.26 -6.21 -15.94
CA ALA A 88 -7.97 -6.42 -16.60
C ALA A 88 -6.79 -6.59 -15.63
N CYS A 89 -6.98 -6.30 -14.33
CA CYS A 89 -5.97 -6.48 -13.30
C CYS A 89 -6.22 -7.78 -12.51
N THR A 90 -5.17 -8.32 -11.95
CA THR A 90 -5.24 -9.52 -11.09
C THR A 90 -5.27 -9.09 -9.62
N PHE A 91 -6.29 -9.50 -8.88
CA PHE A 91 -6.44 -9.15 -7.46
C PHE A 91 -6.55 -10.40 -6.58
N ALA A 92 -5.92 -10.36 -5.40
CA ALA A 92 -5.99 -11.43 -4.41
C ALA A 92 -6.16 -10.90 -2.99
N ALA A 93 -7.01 -11.54 -2.19
CA ALA A 93 -7.09 -11.29 -0.76
C ALA A 93 -5.86 -11.92 -0.09
N SER A 94 -4.96 -11.08 0.46
CA SER A 94 -3.70 -11.52 1.05
C SER A 94 -3.16 -10.47 2.02
N PRO A 95 -2.47 -10.87 3.10
CA PRO A 95 -1.74 -9.94 3.94
C PRO A 95 -0.54 -9.33 3.18
N CYS A 96 -0.07 -8.18 3.66
CA CYS A 96 1.11 -7.50 3.10
C CYS A 96 2.45 -8.20 3.45
N THR A 97 2.44 -9.18 4.34
CA THR A 97 3.61 -9.97 4.74
C THR A 97 3.21 -11.39 5.16
N PRO A 98 3.89 -12.44 4.65
CA PRO A 98 4.83 -12.39 3.52
C PRO A 98 4.14 -12.08 2.19
N LEU A 99 4.88 -11.54 1.21
CA LEU A 99 4.36 -11.35 -0.15
C LEU A 99 4.40 -12.68 -0.91
N SER A 100 3.24 -13.13 -1.41
CA SER A 100 3.10 -14.40 -2.15
C SER A 100 3.53 -14.28 -3.62
N PHE A 101 4.72 -13.70 -3.85
CA PHE A 101 5.34 -13.51 -5.15
C PHE A 101 6.76 -14.08 -5.15
N GLU A 102 7.25 -14.49 -6.31
CA GLU A 102 8.61 -15.01 -6.48
C GLU A 102 9.65 -13.90 -6.28
N ASN A 103 10.89 -14.29 -5.99
CA ASN A 103 12.01 -13.37 -5.96
C ASN A 103 12.19 -12.70 -7.31
N GLU A 104 12.58 -11.42 -7.32
CA GLU A 104 12.89 -10.67 -8.54
C GLU A 104 11.79 -10.75 -9.62
N SER A 105 10.53 -10.71 -9.20
CA SER A 105 9.37 -10.84 -10.11
C SER A 105 8.68 -9.52 -10.43
N MET A 106 8.85 -8.46 -9.60
CA MET A 106 8.17 -7.17 -9.74
C MET A 106 9.11 -6.07 -10.22
N ASP A 107 8.63 -5.23 -11.12
CA ASP A 107 9.33 -4.02 -11.57
C ASP A 107 8.99 -2.81 -10.69
N VAL A 108 7.73 -2.74 -10.25
CA VAL A 108 7.22 -1.64 -9.42
C VAL A 108 6.33 -2.19 -8.30
N ILE A 109 6.52 -1.64 -7.10
CA ILE A 109 5.62 -1.85 -5.96
C ILE A 109 5.04 -0.50 -5.55
N THR A 110 3.73 -0.44 -5.27
CA THR A 110 3.06 0.75 -4.75
C THR A 110 2.38 0.47 -3.43
N VAL A 111 2.39 1.46 -2.53
CA VAL A 111 1.64 1.48 -1.26
C VAL A 111 1.07 2.88 -1.08
N SER A 112 -0.23 3.01 -0.92
CA SER A 112 -0.86 4.31 -0.73
C SER A 112 -1.74 4.36 0.51
N CYS A 113 -1.39 5.21 1.47
CA CYS A 113 -2.13 5.41 2.73
C CYS A 113 -2.45 4.11 3.46
N ALA A 114 -1.48 3.20 3.54
CA ALA A 114 -1.66 1.89 4.15
C ALA A 114 -0.49 1.45 5.05
N PHE A 115 0.70 2.02 4.86
CA PHE A 115 1.90 1.60 5.59
C PHE A 115 1.75 1.78 7.12
N HIS A 116 0.96 2.75 7.55
CA HIS A 116 0.65 2.98 8.97
C HIS A 116 -0.20 1.88 9.63
N HIS A 117 -0.77 0.96 8.84
CA HIS A 117 -1.44 -0.25 9.32
C HIS A 117 -0.51 -1.47 9.44
N PHE A 118 0.71 -1.40 8.92
CA PHE A 118 1.60 -2.56 8.89
C PHE A 118 2.21 -2.84 10.28
N GLU A 119 1.94 -4.03 10.82
CA GLU A 119 2.44 -4.45 12.13
C GLU A 119 3.94 -4.79 12.10
N THR A 120 4.48 -5.12 10.93
CA THR A 120 5.88 -5.54 10.74
C THR A 120 6.56 -4.80 9.58
N PRO A 121 6.75 -3.47 9.69
CA PRO A 121 7.22 -2.63 8.56
C PRO A 121 8.60 -3.04 8.04
N GLN A 122 9.53 -3.49 8.91
CA GLN A 122 10.84 -3.96 8.47
C GLN A 122 10.74 -5.27 7.66
N ILE A 123 9.86 -6.20 8.06
CA ILE A 123 9.64 -7.43 7.30
C ILE A 123 9.06 -7.09 5.92
N PHE A 124 8.14 -6.14 5.84
CA PHE A 124 7.59 -5.66 4.58
C PHE A 124 8.67 -5.05 3.67
N ALA A 125 9.56 -4.20 4.22
CA ALA A 125 10.66 -3.62 3.44
C ALA A 125 11.62 -4.71 2.89
N ASN A 126 11.92 -5.74 3.69
CA ASN A 126 12.72 -6.88 3.27
C ASN A 126 12.01 -7.70 2.16
N GLU A 127 10.69 -7.88 2.27
CA GLU A 127 9.90 -8.54 1.23
C GLU A 127 9.85 -7.73 -0.06
N CYS A 128 9.72 -6.41 0.01
CA CYS A 128 9.86 -5.55 -1.18
C CYS A 128 11.21 -5.76 -1.86
N MET A 129 12.31 -5.77 -1.11
CA MET A 129 13.65 -6.02 -1.66
C MET A 129 13.75 -7.40 -2.30
N ARG A 130 13.12 -8.43 -1.71
CA ARG A 130 13.14 -9.80 -2.22
C ARG A 130 12.39 -9.94 -3.55
N VAL A 131 11.19 -9.34 -3.65
CA VAL A 131 10.33 -9.54 -4.83
C VAL A 131 10.63 -8.57 -5.97
N LEU A 132 11.30 -7.44 -5.69
CA LEU A 132 11.72 -6.51 -6.74
C LEU A 132 12.84 -7.08 -7.59
N LYS A 133 12.71 -6.88 -8.89
CA LYS A 133 13.80 -7.09 -9.84
C LYS A 133 14.93 -6.07 -9.59
N LYS A 134 16.11 -6.34 -10.14
CA LYS A 134 17.20 -5.37 -10.15
C LYS A 134 16.74 -4.04 -10.77
N ASN A 135 16.97 -2.94 -10.09
CA ASN A 135 16.49 -1.58 -10.41
C ASN A 135 14.97 -1.37 -10.36
N GLY A 136 14.22 -2.33 -9.79
CA GLY A 136 12.80 -2.14 -9.48
C GLY A 136 12.60 -1.04 -8.43
N LYS A 137 11.40 -0.45 -8.38
CA LYS A 137 11.10 0.72 -7.54
C LYS A 137 9.94 0.48 -6.60
N VAL A 138 10.02 1.04 -5.40
CA VAL A 138 8.90 1.14 -4.46
C VAL A 138 8.42 2.59 -4.38
N PHE A 139 7.12 2.80 -4.51
CA PHE A 139 6.47 4.09 -4.30
C PHE A 139 5.56 4.00 -3.07
N ILE A 140 5.81 4.82 -2.07
CA ILE A 140 4.99 4.90 -0.87
C ILE A 140 4.47 6.32 -0.71
N ALA A 141 3.16 6.48 -0.62
CA ALA A 141 2.53 7.75 -0.30
C ALA A 141 1.75 7.62 1.01
N GLU A 142 2.18 8.33 2.03
CA GLU A 142 1.61 8.31 3.38
C GLU A 142 1.22 9.71 3.86
N PRO A 143 0.22 9.82 4.75
CA PRO A 143 -0.12 11.08 5.37
C PRO A 143 1.06 11.68 6.15
N PHE A 144 1.33 12.96 5.93
CA PHE A 144 2.30 13.70 6.72
C PHE A 144 1.63 14.41 7.89
N PHE A 145 2.14 14.18 9.08
CA PHE A 145 1.73 14.88 10.28
C PHE A 145 2.89 15.69 10.89
N SER A 146 2.61 16.89 11.38
CA SER A 146 3.58 17.63 12.17
C SER A 146 4.03 16.80 13.39
N PRO A 147 5.23 17.03 13.95
CA PRO A 147 5.76 16.22 15.06
C PRO A 147 4.81 16.09 16.26
N VAL A 148 4.13 17.18 16.63
CA VAL A 148 3.19 17.19 17.75
C VAL A 148 1.94 16.35 17.44
N VAL A 149 1.35 16.54 16.26
CA VAL A 149 0.14 15.80 15.84
C VAL A 149 0.47 14.30 15.71
N ARG A 150 1.63 13.96 15.15
CA ARG A 150 2.09 12.58 15.03
C ARG A 150 2.31 11.93 16.40
N TRP A 151 2.94 12.65 17.34
CA TRP A 151 3.12 12.15 18.70
C TRP A 151 1.75 11.86 19.34
N LEU A 152 0.79 12.78 19.23
CA LEU A 152 -0.55 12.61 19.77
C LEU A 152 -1.29 11.44 19.11
N ALA A 153 -1.22 11.33 17.79
CA ALA A 153 -1.80 10.22 17.04
C ALA A 153 -1.26 8.88 17.54
N ASN A 154 0.06 8.73 17.60
CA ASN A 154 0.71 7.47 17.97
C ASN A 154 0.53 7.08 19.44
N THR A 155 0.42 8.07 20.37
CA THR A 155 0.37 7.79 21.81
C THR A 155 -1.04 7.76 22.38
N VAL A 156 -1.96 8.53 21.80
CA VAL A 156 -3.32 8.71 22.34
C VAL A 156 -4.40 8.13 21.41
N VAL A 157 -4.31 8.35 20.09
CA VAL A 157 -5.39 7.99 19.18
C VAL A 157 -5.28 6.53 18.72
N PHE A 158 -4.15 6.13 18.17
CA PHE A 158 -3.97 4.82 17.54
C PHE A 158 -4.02 3.62 18.49
N PRO A 159 -3.57 3.71 19.75
CA PRO A 159 -3.77 2.61 20.69
C PRO A 159 -5.25 2.23 20.89
N PHE A 160 -6.16 3.20 20.74
CA PHE A 160 -7.60 3.02 20.88
C PHE A 160 -8.36 3.02 19.55
N SER A 161 -7.66 3.22 18.43
CA SER A 161 -8.26 3.20 17.10
C SER A 161 -8.87 1.82 16.80
N LYS A 162 -10.08 1.85 16.24
CA LYS A 162 -10.78 0.64 15.77
C LYS A 162 -10.50 0.35 14.29
N THR A 163 -9.82 1.27 13.58
CA THR A 163 -9.47 1.15 12.17
C THR A 163 -8.20 0.34 11.92
N GLY A 164 -7.56 -0.13 12.98
CA GLY A 164 -6.37 -0.97 12.88
C GLY A 164 -5.07 -0.21 12.65
N ASP A 165 -5.08 1.12 12.88
CA ASP A 165 -3.86 1.93 12.80
C ASP A 165 -2.82 1.45 13.81
N VAL A 166 -1.58 1.32 13.37
CA VAL A 166 -0.44 0.91 14.20
C VAL A 166 0.40 2.13 14.57
N LYS A 167 0.96 2.81 13.55
CA LYS A 167 1.83 3.96 13.78
C LYS A 167 1.99 4.81 12.52
N VAL A 168 1.90 6.14 12.65
CA VAL A 168 2.37 7.06 11.62
C VAL A 168 3.86 7.29 11.78
N TYR A 169 4.58 6.99 10.72
CA TYR A 169 6.03 7.18 10.64
C TYR A 169 6.37 8.55 10.08
N ASN A 170 7.51 9.12 10.47
CA ASN A 170 8.08 10.23 9.73
C ASN A 170 8.93 9.72 8.57
N GLN A 171 9.30 10.65 7.70
CA GLN A 171 10.10 10.34 6.52
C GLN A 171 11.41 9.59 6.84
N LYS A 172 12.14 10.02 7.89
CA LYS A 172 13.40 9.36 8.30
C LYS A 172 13.17 7.94 8.80
N GLU A 173 12.10 7.73 9.57
CA GLU A 173 11.73 6.37 10.03
C GLU A 173 11.41 5.45 8.86
N LEU A 174 10.66 5.94 7.86
CA LEU A 174 10.37 5.18 6.63
C LEU A 174 11.66 4.86 5.87
N GLN A 175 12.51 5.86 5.64
CA GLN A 175 13.80 5.67 4.95
C GLN A 175 14.65 4.59 5.64
N LEU A 176 14.75 4.62 6.96
CA LEU A 176 15.55 3.64 7.71
C LEU A 176 15.09 2.19 7.50
N PHE A 177 13.79 1.91 7.36
CA PHE A 177 13.32 0.56 7.06
C PHE A 177 13.82 0.08 5.71
N PHE A 178 13.75 0.93 4.69
CA PHE A 178 14.15 0.59 3.32
C PHE A 178 15.67 0.57 3.16
N GLU A 179 16.42 1.50 3.77
CA GLU A 179 17.89 1.45 3.84
C GLU A 179 18.38 0.16 4.52
N SER A 180 17.75 -0.21 5.64
CA SER A 180 18.08 -1.45 6.36
C SER A 180 17.76 -2.72 5.55
N ALA A 181 16.81 -2.65 4.62
CA ALA A 181 16.50 -3.73 3.69
C ALA A 181 17.42 -3.76 2.46
N GLY A 182 18.29 -2.75 2.26
CA GLY A 182 19.27 -2.70 1.17
C GLY A 182 18.92 -1.73 0.02
N PHE A 183 17.88 -0.90 0.15
CA PHE A 183 17.62 0.16 -0.82
C PHE A 183 18.65 1.27 -0.71
N THR A 184 19.18 1.75 -1.85
CA THR A 184 20.30 2.70 -1.89
C THR A 184 19.91 4.09 -2.41
N GLU A 185 18.86 4.19 -3.21
CA GLU A 185 18.37 5.45 -3.79
C GLU A 185 16.98 5.73 -3.26
N ILE A 186 16.87 6.55 -2.21
CA ILE A 186 15.60 6.89 -1.57
C ILE A 186 15.34 8.38 -1.73
N GLU A 187 14.32 8.70 -2.53
CA GLU A 187 13.82 10.05 -2.76
C GLU A 187 12.54 10.31 -1.97
N SER A 188 12.23 11.59 -1.65
CA SER A 188 11.04 11.94 -0.87
C SER A 188 10.51 13.33 -1.23
#